data_12a2cd48197f53a496f8a6925acc9330
#
_entry.id   12a2cd48197f53a496f8a6925acc9330
#
_cell.length_a   1.000
_cell.length_b   1.000
_cell.length_c   1.000
_cell.angle_alpha   90.00
_cell.angle_beta   90.00
_cell.angle_gamma   90.00
#
_symmetry.space_group_name_H-M   'P 1'
#
loop_
_entity.id
_entity.type
_entity.pdbx_description
1 polymer ?
#
loop_
_entity_poly.entity_id
_entity_poly.type
_entity_poly.pdbx_seq_one_letter_code
_entity_poly.pdbx_strand_id
1 'polypeptide(L)'
;MRLALAESNDDRALREFYAESSLHGPVDLRVERPGNFFDQYRLQSDDYSTFLLKTDKDRVVGIATIIFRKAFLKDKFETIGYCTDLRIAPSRQAIMEWTDHFTPLLEQLTHEKGCHYFFSAIARNQGRAYNALVRPRSVRRHIPRYYQLGRFEIVSVLGRLPFAPPPLRTLVIRHADAAADFEALAAYLRKKTEGRLLAYEYSAEFLKRRLETWPGLTDRNFILAEDRRGNIVGCVAPWDSAAVQTFSVHQYNGFSKTLRNTMNLLALTRMTSRLPRTGQRLNFDYLTHFHADNPDIFYSLLYEAYEHARPNKFLVYSQFIVDPTTRPPKSFAAAKVPFSLYTVLSPKTPLPDFLRMPRVRAAPDFELALL
;
A
#
# COMPACT_ATOMS: atom_id res chain seq x y z
N MET A 1 -26.64 -11.38 -13.23
CA MET A 1 -25.65 -10.26 -13.19
C MET A 1 -24.59 -10.51 -14.27
N ARG A 2 -23.93 -9.47 -14.75
CA ARG A 2 -22.87 -9.58 -15.77
C ARG A 2 -21.56 -8.95 -15.26
N LEU A 3 -20.42 -9.56 -15.61
CA LEU A 3 -19.11 -8.96 -15.46
C LEU A 3 -18.80 -8.14 -16.72
N ALA A 4 -18.34 -6.91 -16.52
CA ALA A 4 -17.96 -6.00 -17.61
C ALA A 4 -16.60 -5.35 -17.30
N LEU A 5 -15.82 -5.04 -18.32
CA LEU A 5 -14.64 -4.19 -18.20
C LEU A 5 -15.11 -2.73 -18.02
N ALA A 6 -14.54 -2.03 -17.06
CA ALA A 6 -14.84 -0.63 -16.83
C ALA A 6 -14.21 0.26 -17.91
N GLU A 7 -14.96 1.24 -18.34
CA GLU A 7 -14.51 2.28 -19.26
C GLU A 7 -14.44 3.63 -18.56
N SER A 8 -13.85 4.63 -19.21
CA SER A 8 -13.77 6.00 -18.67
C SER A 8 -15.15 6.60 -18.33
N ASN A 9 -16.20 6.18 -19.02
CA ASN A 9 -17.59 6.60 -18.77
C ASN A 9 -18.17 6.04 -17.46
N ASP A 10 -17.58 5.00 -16.89
CA ASP A 10 -18.01 4.40 -15.63
C ASP A 10 -17.49 5.19 -14.40
N ASP A 11 -16.64 6.21 -14.57
CA ASP A 11 -16.03 7.00 -13.49
C ASP A 11 -17.05 7.46 -12.44
N ARG A 12 -18.16 8.04 -12.88
CA ARG A 12 -19.22 8.53 -11.99
C ARG A 12 -19.86 7.39 -11.19
N ALA A 13 -20.26 6.30 -11.84
CA ALA A 13 -20.90 5.16 -11.21
C ALA A 13 -19.95 4.48 -10.18
N LEU A 14 -18.65 4.45 -10.49
CA LEU A 14 -17.62 3.94 -9.60
C LEU A 14 -17.47 4.81 -8.35
N ARG A 15 -17.41 6.11 -8.50
CA ARG A 15 -17.34 7.04 -7.34
C ARG A 15 -18.58 6.96 -6.46
N GLU A 16 -19.76 6.85 -7.05
CA GLU A 16 -21.02 6.65 -6.32
C GLU A 16 -21.00 5.34 -5.52
N PHE A 17 -20.59 4.22 -6.16
CA PHE A 17 -20.45 2.92 -5.48
C PHE A 17 -19.42 2.95 -4.33
N TYR A 18 -18.32 3.68 -4.52
CA TYR A 18 -17.29 3.83 -3.48
C TYR A 18 -17.78 4.64 -2.30
N ALA A 19 -18.52 5.72 -2.53
CA ALA A 19 -19.08 6.56 -1.49
C ALA A 19 -20.07 5.82 -0.57
N GLU A 20 -20.79 4.81 -1.13
CA GLU A 20 -21.69 3.94 -0.37
C GLU A 20 -20.95 2.90 0.48
N SER A 21 -19.68 2.62 0.18
CA SER A 21 -18.89 1.57 0.82
C SER A 21 -17.90 2.14 1.84
N SER A 22 -17.76 1.47 3.00
CA SER A 22 -16.78 1.82 4.04
C SER A 22 -15.73 0.72 4.20
N LEU A 23 -14.49 1.10 4.47
CA LEU A 23 -13.47 0.18 4.94
C LEU A 23 -13.67 -0.01 6.44
N HIS A 24 -14.09 -1.21 6.84
CA HIS A 24 -14.34 -1.52 8.24
C HIS A 24 -13.06 -1.88 9.00
N GLY A 25 -12.93 -1.36 10.21
CA GLY A 25 -11.79 -1.61 11.06
C GLY A 25 -11.95 -1.00 12.46
N PRO A 26 -10.84 -0.81 13.21
CA PRO A 26 -10.88 -0.02 14.45
C PRO A 26 -11.39 1.40 14.21
N VAL A 27 -11.09 1.96 13.05
CA VAL A 27 -11.67 3.18 12.50
C VAL A 27 -12.28 2.81 11.16
N ASP A 28 -13.59 3.05 11.00
CA ASP A 28 -14.25 2.88 9.71
C ASP A 28 -13.93 4.10 8.85
N LEU A 29 -13.44 3.85 7.64
CA LEU A 29 -13.02 4.90 6.71
C LEU A 29 -13.86 4.88 5.44
N ARG A 30 -14.18 6.05 4.93
CA ARG A 30 -14.63 6.26 3.57
C ARG A 30 -13.46 6.66 2.70
N VAL A 31 -13.41 6.11 1.50
CA VAL A 31 -12.40 6.44 0.51
C VAL A 31 -13.04 7.26 -0.58
N GLU A 32 -12.41 8.38 -0.92
CA GLU A 32 -12.85 9.27 -1.98
C GLU A 32 -11.69 9.48 -2.96
N ARG A 33 -12.00 9.53 -4.24
CA ARG A 33 -11.07 9.81 -5.33
C ARG A 33 -11.50 11.12 -5.99
N PRO A 34 -10.84 12.24 -5.66
CA PRO A 34 -11.29 13.58 -6.08
C PRO A 34 -11.13 13.84 -7.58
N GLY A 35 -10.11 13.21 -8.20
CA GLY A 35 -9.87 13.29 -9.64
C GLY A 35 -10.63 12.23 -10.42
N ASN A 36 -10.01 11.67 -11.46
CA ASN A 36 -10.51 10.51 -12.16
C ASN A 36 -10.34 9.27 -11.28
N PHE A 37 -11.38 8.41 -11.22
CA PHE A 37 -11.37 7.22 -10.38
C PHE A 37 -10.14 6.32 -10.63
N PHE A 38 -9.67 6.28 -11.86
CA PHE A 38 -8.58 5.41 -12.29
C PHE A 38 -7.18 5.99 -12.03
N ASP A 39 -7.05 7.24 -11.62
CA ASP A 39 -5.74 7.88 -11.38
C ASP A 39 -4.91 7.13 -10.34
N GLN A 40 -5.54 6.55 -9.31
CA GLN A 40 -4.86 5.71 -8.31
C GLN A 40 -4.12 4.51 -8.95
N TYR A 41 -4.66 3.93 -10.02
CA TYR A 41 -4.05 2.78 -10.68
C TYR A 41 -2.86 3.20 -11.54
N ARG A 42 -2.98 4.37 -12.20
CA ARG A 42 -1.92 4.96 -13.03
C ARG A 42 -0.65 5.32 -12.25
N LEU A 43 -0.76 5.51 -10.92
CA LEU A 43 0.43 5.64 -10.07
C LEU A 43 1.35 4.42 -10.16
N GLN A 44 0.81 3.24 -10.38
CA GLN A 44 1.58 2.01 -10.51
C GLN A 44 1.93 1.68 -11.95
N SER A 45 0.95 1.74 -12.84
CA SER A 45 1.06 1.35 -14.24
C SER A 45 -0.12 1.87 -15.05
N ASP A 46 0.11 2.20 -16.32
CA ASP A 46 -0.94 2.49 -17.29
C ASP A 46 -1.66 1.20 -17.78
N ASP A 47 -1.05 0.02 -17.53
CA ASP A 47 -1.66 -1.27 -17.86
C ASP A 47 -2.43 -1.81 -16.64
N TYR A 48 -3.73 -1.58 -16.63
CA TYR A 48 -4.65 -2.10 -15.61
C TYR A 48 -5.98 -2.49 -16.24
N SER A 49 -6.70 -3.37 -15.57
CA SER A 49 -8.04 -3.79 -15.93
C SER A 49 -8.96 -3.70 -14.71
N THR A 50 -10.00 -2.89 -14.82
CA THR A 50 -11.03 -2.75 -13.77
C THR A 50 -12.29 -3.47 -14.21
N PHE A 51 -12.79 -4.37 -13.38
CA PHE A 51 -13.96 -5.19 -13.64
C PHE A 51 -15.12 -4.76 -12.76
N LEU A 52 -16.29 -4.62 -13.38
CA LEU A 52 -17.54 -4.24 -12.74
C LEU A 52 -18.52 -5.42 -12.76
N LEU A 53 -19.04 -5.78 -11.62
CA LEU A 53 -20.22 -6.64 -11.55
C LEU A 53 -21.45 -5.73 -11.58
N LYS A 54 -22.23 -5.84 -12.67
CA LYS A 54 -23.44 -5.04 -12.91
C LYS A 54 -24.70 -5.90 -12.83
N THR A 55 -25.76 -5.34 -12.26
CA THR A 55 -27.10 -5.95 -12.31
C THR A 55 -27.70 -5.83 -13.71
N ASP A 56 -28.83 -6.49 -13.94
CA ASP A 56 -29.59 -6.38 -15.20
C ASP A 56 -30.13 -4.95 -15.47
N LYS A 57 -30.18 -4.11 -14.42
CA LYS A 57 -30.50 -2.67 -14.49
C LYS A 57 -29.25 -1.79 -14.58
N ASP A 58 -28.11 -2.34 -14.94
CA ASP A 58 -26.81 -1.69 -15.12
C ASP A 58 -26.23 -1.02 -13.84
N ARG A 59 -26.78 -1.32 -12.66
CA ARG A 59 -26.24 -0.83 -11.38
C ARG A 59 -24.97 -1.61 -11.00
N VAL A 60 -23.89 -0.90 -10.63
CA VAL A 60 -22.66 -1.50 -10.10
C VAL A 60 -22.92 -2.08 -8.71
N VAL A 61 -22.61 -3.36 -8.51
CA VAL A 61 -22.71 -4.09 -7.24
C VAL A 61 -21.40 -4.76 -6.83
N GLY A 62 -20.37 -4.65 -7.66
CA GLY A 62 -19.03 -5.10 -7.33
C GLY A 62 -17.98 -4.48 -8.24
N ILE A 63 -16.79 -4.34 -7.71
CA ILE A 63 -15.60 -3.87 -8.43
C ILE A 63 -14.38 -4.67 -7.97
N ALA A 64 -13.47 -4.91 -8.89
CA ALA A 64 -12.08 -5.24 -8.61
C ALA A 64 -11.19 -4.74 -9.73
N THR A 65 -9.94 -4.41 -9.38
CA THR A 65 -8.95 -3.98 -10.35
C THR A 65 -7.72 -4.87 -10.28
N ILE A 66 -7.15 -5.16 -11.42
CA ILE A 66 -5.86 -5.83 -11.55
C ILE A 66 -4.92 -4.89 -12.29
N ILE A 67 -3.82 -4.53 -11.65
CA ILE A 67 -2.80 -3.66 -12.20
C ILE A 67 -1.61 -4.51 -12.61
N PHE A 68 -1.16 -4.38 -13.86
CA PHE A 68 -0.05 -5.16 -14.41
C PHE A 68 1.22 -4.32 -14.40
N ARG A 69 2.30 -4.89 -13.87
CA ARG A 69 3.61 -4.25 -13.87
C ARG A 69 4.73 -5.27 -13.91
N LYS A 70 5.92 -4.85 -14.30
CA LYS A 70 7.14 -5.65 -14.11
C LYS A 70 7.54 -5.68 -12.64
N ALA A 71 7.92 -6.85 -12.16
CA ALA A 71 8.42 -7.04 -10.80
C ALA A 71 9.44 -8.19 -10.76
N PHE A 72 10.39 -8.09 -9.84
CA PHE A 72 11.37 -9.15 -9.63
C PHE A 72 10.69 -10.36 -8.95
N LEU A 73 10.79 -11.52 -9.61
CA LEU A 73 10.33 -12.80 -9.07
C LEU A 73 11.47 -13.81 -9.23
N LYS A 74 11.96 -14.30 -8.08
CA LYS A 74 13.02 -15.31 -8.00
C LYS A 74 14.37 -14.84 -8.55
N ASP A 75 14.53 -14.70 -9.87
CA ASP A 75 15.78 -14.43 -10.57
C ASP A 75 15.65 -13.48 -11.78
N LYS A 76 14.43 -13.07 -12.11
CA LYS A 76 14.13 -12.21 -13.25
C LYS A 76 12.94 -11.30 -13.02
N PHE A 77 12.82 -10.28 -13.87
CA PHE A 77 11.64 -9.44 -13.95
C PHE A 77 10.55 -10.10 -14.81
N GLU A 78 9.37 -10.28 -14.22
CA GLU A 78 8.20 -10.82 -14.91
C GLU A 78 7.01 -9.87 -14.77
N THR A 79 6.02 -10.03 -15.66
CA THR A 79 4.75 -9.34 -15.50
C THR A 79 3.96 -9.98 -14.37
N ILE A 80 3.57 -9.18 -13.38
CA ILE A 80 2.69 -9.57 -12.28
C ILE A 80 1.37 -8.81 -12.39
N GLY A 81 0.30 -9.39 -11.81
CA GLY A 81 -0.97 -8.73 -11.59
C GLY A 81 -1.14 -8.39 -10.11
N TYR A 82 -1.36 -7.13 -9.77
CA TYR A 82 -1.73 -6.73 -8.43
C TYR A 82 -3.25 -6.54 -8.32
N CYS A 83 -3.91 -7.46 -7.59
CA CYS A 83 -5.36 -7.42 -7.37
C CYS A 83 -5.67 -6.46 -6.21
N THR A 84 -6.37 -5.39 -6.51
CA THR A 84 -6.76 -4.35 -5.56
C THR A 84 -8.23 -3.99 -5.69
N ASP A 85 -8.73 -3.19 -4.77
CA ASP A 85 -10.06 -2.58 -4.77
C ASP A 85 -11.23 -3.58 -4.87
N LEU A 86 -11.04 -4.82 -4.42
CA LEU A 86 -12.15 -5.76 -4.36
C LEU A 86 -13.20 -5.29 -3.36
N ARG A 87 -14.33 -4.81 -3.88
CA ARG A 87 -15.51 -4.44 -3.11
C ARG A 87 -16.74 -5.05 -3.75
N ILE A 88 -17.55 -5.70 -2.95
CA ILE A 88 -18.79 -6.37 -3.41
C ILE A 88 -19.91 -5.94 -2.46
N ALA A 89 -21.05 -5.56 -3.02
CA ALA A 89 -22.25 -5.28 -2.24
C ALA A 89 -22.56 -6.45 -1.29
N PRO A 90 -23.05 -6.22 -0.07
CA PRO A 90 -23.26 -7.26 0.94
C PRO A 90 -24.49 -8.14 0.64
N SER A 91 -24.62 -8.59 -0.61
CA SER A 91 -25.66 -9.53 -1.04
C SER A 91 -25.03 -10.89 -1.36
N ARG A 92 -25.72 -11.96 -0.96
CA ARG A 92 -25.29 -13.34 -1.24
C ARG A 92 -25.12 -13.58 -2.75
N GLN A 93 -26.05 -13.07 -3.54
CA GLN A 93 -26.03 -13.23 -4.99
C GLN A 93 -24.79 -12.57 -5.60
N ALA A 94 -24.48 -11.30 -5.26
CA ALA A 94 -23.31 -10.61 -5.79
C ALA A 94 -21.99 -11.33 -5.43
N ILE A 95 -21.89 -11.87 -4.21
CA ILE A 95 -20.69 -12.61 -3.75
C ILE A 95 -20.54 -13.92 -4.55
N MET A 96 -21.62 -14.63 -4.81
CA MET A 96 -21.58 -15.89 -5.57
C MET A 96 -21.22 -15.61 -7.04
N GLU A 97 -21.89 -14.67 -7.67
CA GLU A 97 -21.62 -14.28 -9.07
C GLU A 97 -20.17 -13.83 -9.25
N TRP A 98 -19.65 -13.01 -8.33
CA TRP A 98 -18.24 -12.62 -8.36
C TRP A 98 -17.31 -13.84 -8.29
N THR A 99 -17.58 -14.78 -7.39
CA THR A 99 -16.77 -15.98 -7.21
C THR A 99 -16.74 -16.83 -8.49
N ASP A 100 -17.86 -16.94 -9.18
CA ASP A 100 -17.96 -17.74 -10.39
C ASP A 100 -17.23 -17.08 -11.59
N HIS A 101 -17.15 -15.77 -11.64
CA HIS A 101 -16.43 -15.03 -12.68
C HIS A 101 -14.92 -14.92 -12.43
N PHE A 102 -14.47 -14.92 -11.17
CA PHE A 102 -13.10 -14.52 -10.83
C PHE A 102 -12.03 -15.51 -11.33
N THR A 103 -12.27 -16.82 -11.23
CA THR A 103 -11.30 -17.84 -11.71
C THR A 103 -11.15 -17.83 -13.23
N PRO A 104 -12.24 -17.86 -14.04
CA PRO A 104 -12.13 -17.72 -15.49
C PRO A 104 -11.40 -16.43 -15.90
N LEU A 105 -11.68 -15.33 -15.20
CA LEU A 105 -11.01 -14.05 -15.44
C LEU A 105 -9.50 -14.13 -15.25
N LEU A 106 -9.02 -14.73 -14.15
CA LEU A 106 -7.59 -14.91 -13.92
C LEU A 106 -6.94 -15.78 -15.00
N GLU A 107 -7.63 -16.84 -15.46
CA GLU A 107 -7.15 -17.70 -16.55
C GLU A 107 -7.06 -16.94 -17.88
N GLN A 108 -8.07 -16.13 -18.20
CA GLN A 108 -8.06 -15.26 -19.37
C GLN A 108 -6.90 -14.27 -19.35
N LEU A 109 -6.73 -13.53 -18.25
CA LEU A 109 -5.65 -12.55 -18.10
C LEU A 109 -4.26 -13.18 -18.10
N THR A 110 -4.13 -14.41 -17.64
CA THR A 110 -2.87 -15.17 -17.75
C THR A 110 -2.50 -15.37 -19.23
N HIS A 111 -3.47 -15.70 -20.08
CA HIS A 111 -3.23 -15.85 -21.52
C HIS A 111 -2.98 -14.51 -22.23
N GLU A 112 -3.81 -13.52 -21.97
CA GLU A 112 -3.78 -12.24 -22.70
C GLU A 112 -2.55 -11.39 -22.31
N LYS A 113 -2.16 -11.39 -21.03
CA LYS A 113 -1.09 -10.53 -20.49
C LYS A 113 0.22 -11.27 -20.22
N GLY A 114 0.27 -12.59 -20.40
CA GLY A 114 1.41 -13.41 -19.99
C GLY A 114 1.67 -13.33 -18.48
N CYS A 115 0.63 -13.05 -17.67
CA CYS A 115 0.73 -12.87 -16.23
C CYS A 115 0.36 -14.15 -15.50
N HIS A 116 1.36 -14.84 -14.96
CA HIS A 116 1.14 -16.12 -14.26
C HIS A 116 0.91 -15.96 -12.75
N TYR A 117 1.29 -14.81 -12.17
CA TYR A 117 1.26 -14.59 -10.73
C TYR A 117 0.51 -13.32 -10.39
N PHE A 118 -0.53 -13.49 -9.57
CA PHE A 118 -1.31 -12.39 -9.05
C PHE A 118 -1.04 -12.24 -7.56
N PHE A 119 -1.09 -11.00 -7.08
CA PHE A 119 -0.84 -10.67 -5.68
C PHE A 119 -1.98 -9.82 -5.14
N SER A 120 -2.27 -9.95 -3.85
CA SER A 120 -3.27 -9.13 -3.17
C SER A 120 -2.90 -8.93 -1.70
N ALA A 121 -3.12 -7.73 -1.19
CA ALA A 121 -2.98 -7.44 0.23
C ALA A 121 -4.36 -7.46 0.91
N ILE A 122 -4.46 -8.20 2.03
CA ILE A 122 -5.73 -8.39 2.73
C ILE A 122 -5.54 -8.04 4.21
N ALA A 123 -6.41 -7.17 4.73
CA ALA A 123 -6.44 -6.83 6.14
C ALA A 123 -6.88 -8.03 6.99
N ARG A 124 -6.10 -8.35 8.02
CA ARG A 124 -6.35 -9.53 8.86
C ARG A 124 -7.51 -9.35 9.84
N ASN A 125 -7.87 -8.12 10.13
CA ASN A 125 -8.99 -7.76 11.01
C ASN A 125 -10.35 -7.74 10.30
N GLN A 126 -10.38 -7.84 8.97
CA GLN A 126 -11.60 -7.96 8.16
C GLN A 126 -12.04 -9.43 8.05
N GLY A 127 -12.55 -10.00 9.13
CA GLY A 127 -12.87 -11.42 9.21
C GLY A 127 -13.77 -11.96 8.10
N ARG A 128 -14.71 -11.16 7.57
CA ARG A 128 -15.59 -11.59 6.47
C ARG A 128 -14.83 -11.78 5.16
N ALA A 129 -14.06 -10.79 4.73
CA ALA A 129 -13.24 -10.86 3.51
C ALA A 129 -12.17 -11.96 3.64
N TYR A 130 -11.48 -12.01 4.79
CA TYR A 130 -10.48 -13.04 5.08
C TYR A 130 -11.04 -14.45 4.99
N ASN A 131 -12.20 -14.70 5.62
CA ASN A 131 -12.84 -16.02 5.59
C ASN A 131 -13.40 -16.38 4.20
N ALA A 132 -13.88 -15.42 3.45
CA ALA A 132 -14.42 -15.67 2.11
C ALA A 132 -13.30 -16.02 1.11
N LEU A 133 -12.16 -15.32 1.17
CA LEU A 133 -11.09 -15.43 0.18
C LEU A 133 -10.00 -16.42 0.60
N VAL A 134 -9.55 -16.36 1.85
CA VAL A 134 -8.37 -17.11 2.34
C VAL A 134 -8.76 -18.41 3.01
N ARG A 135 -9.90 -18.45 3.71
CA ARG A 135 -10.41 -19.64 4.43
C ARG A 135 -11.84 -19.98 4.04
N PRO A 136 -12.09 -20.36 2.80
CA PRO A 136 -13.43 -20.76 2.40
C PRO A 136 -13.87 -21.98 3.21
N ARG A 137 -15.14 -21.98 3.66
CA ARG A 137 -15.71 -23.08 4.47
C ARG A 137 -15.85 -24.40 3.72
N SER A 138 -15.84 -24.37 2.40
CA SER A 138 -15.88 -25.57 1.56
C SER A 138 -14.69 -25.57 0.61
N VAL A 139 -14.09 -26.76 0.40
CA VAL A 139 -13.06 -26.95 -0.63
C VAL A 139 -13.75 -26.91 -2.00
N ARG A 140 -13.85 -25.70 -2.56
CA ARG A 140 -14.34 -25.50 -3.92
C ARG A 140 -13.16 -25.58 -4.86
N ARG A 141 -13.13 -26.60 -5.73
CA ARG A 141 -12.01 -26.85 -6.67
C ARG A 141 -11.84 -25.76 -7.74
N HIS A 142 -12.84 -24.92 -7.93
CA HIS A 142 -12.87 -23.89 -8.97
C HIS A 142 -12.59 -22.46 -8.47
N ILE A 143 -12.28 -22.25 -7.17
CA ILE A 143 -11.93 -20.93 -6.67
C ILE A 143 -10.41 -20.72 -6.59
N PRO A 144 -9.91 -19.48 -6.72
CA PRO A 144 -8.51 -19.20 -6.60
C PRO A 144 -7.94 -19.56 -5.21
N ARG A 145 -6.68 -19.94 -5.19
CA ARG A 145 -5.96 -20.29 -3.97
C ARG A 145 -5.08 -19.14 -3.52
N TYR A 146 -5.17 -18.78 -2.25
CA TYR A 146 -4.41 -17.71 -1.62
C TYR A 146 -3.26 -18.28 -0.79
N TYR A 147 -2.02 -18.02 -1.20
CA TYR A 147 -0.82 -18.42 -0.48
C TYR A 147 -0.16 -17.21 0.15
N GLN A 148 0.00 -17.23 1.48
CA GLN A 148 0.60 -16.12 2.19
C GLN A 148 2.08 -15.97 1.83
N LEU A 149 2.41 -14.84 1.22
CA LEU A 149 3.78 -14.44 0.86
C LEU A 149 4.48 -13.77 2.04
N GLY A 150 3.79 -12.87 2.75
CA GLY A 150 4.34 -12.15 3.87
C GLY A 150 3.28 -11.54 4.78
N ARG A 151 3.67 -11.19 5.99
CA ARG A 151 2.85 -10.43 6.94
C ARG A 151 3.47 -9.06 7.13
N PHE A 152 2.64 -8.04 7.12
CA PHE A 152 3.06 -6.67 7.39
C PHE A 152 2.03 -5.92 8.22
N GLU A 153 2.43 -4.81 8.77
CA GLU A 153 1.58 -3.87 9.48
C GLU A 153 1.58 -2.53 8.72
N ILE A 154 0.41 -1.93 8.57
CA ILE A 154 0.32 -0.51 8.25
C ILE A 154 0.57 0.23 9.56
N VAL A 155 1.66 0.99 9.60
CA VAL A 155 2.07 1.75 10.78
C VAL A 155 1.71 3.21 10.56
N SER A 156 0.88 3.76 11.46
CA SER A 156 0.56 5.18 11.53
C SER A 156 1.33 5.81 12.68
N VAL A 157 2.30 6.66 12.39
CA VAL A 157 3.12 7.37 13.37
C VAL A 157 2.39 8.64 13.76
N LEU A 158 1.74 8.61 14.91
CA LEU A 158 0.83 9.65 15.40
C LEU A 158 1.52 10.71 16.25
N GLY A 159 2.70 10.41 16.77
CA GLY A 159 3.39 11.31 17.69
C GLY A 159 4.83 10.90 17.97
N ARG A 160 5.60 11.84 18.51
CA ARG A 160 6.95 11.62 19.02
C ARG A 160 7.00 11.99 20.51
N LEU A 161 7.56 11.09 21.30
CA LEU A 161 7.69 11.31 22.75
C LEU A 161 8.80 12.36 23.04
N PRO A 162 8.67 13.15 24.12
CA PRO A 162 9.59 14.27 24.39
C PRO A 162 11.04 13.83 24.68
N PHE A 163 11.22 12.57 25.11
CA PHE A 163 12.54 11.98 25.38
C PHE A 163 13.11 11.21 24.17
N ALA A 164 12.54 11.38 22.97
CA ALA A 164 13.09 10.78 21.78
C ALA A 164 14.52 11.29 21.53
N PRO A 165 15.51 10.41 21.37
CA PRO A 165 16.89 10.83 21.13
C PRO A 165 16.98 11.59 19.80
N PRO A 166 17.96 12.50 19.65
CA PRO A 166 18.20 13.14 18.36
C PRO A 166 18.69 12.12 17.31
N PRO A 167 18.57 12.45 16.03
CA PRO A 167 19.15 11.65 14.95
C PRO A 167 20.66 11.47 15.11
N LEU A 168 21.22 10.46 14.43
CA LEU A 168 22.65 10.17 14.42
C LEU A 168 23.44 11.37 13.86
N ARG A 169 24.35 11.95 14.66
CA ARG A 169 25.23 13.05 14.23
C ARG A 169 26.26 12.65 13.17
N THR A 170 26.41 11.35 12.91
CA THR A 170 27.35 10.83 11.91
C THR A 170 26.76 10.77 10.52
N LEU A 171 25.47 11.04 10.37
CA LEU A 171 24.76 11.10 9.10
C LEU A 171 24.59 12.54 8.65
N VAL A 172 24.72 12.77 7.36
CA VAL A 172 24.24 13.97 6.68
C VAL A 172 22.84 13.66 6.13
N ILE A 173 21.84 14.39 6.64
CA ILE A 173 20.46 14.26 6.14
C ILE A 173 20.15 15.49 5.30
N ARG A 174 19.73 15.27 4.06
CA ARG A 174 19.41 16.33 3.11
C ARG A 174 18.31 15.92 2.14
N HIS A 175 17.74 16.91 1.48
CA HIS A 175 16.83 16.66 0.34
C HIS A 175 17.62 16.31 -0.92
N ALA A 176 17.01 15.51 -1.80
CA ALA A 176 17.61 15.17 -3.08
C ALA A 176 17.46 16.30 -4.09
N ASP A 177 18.39 16.33 -5.02
CA ASP A 177 18.32 17.03 -6.30
C ASP A 177 18.22 15.98 -7.41
N ALA A 178 17.17 16.05 -8.23
CA ALA A 178 16.92 15.02 -9.25
C ALA A 178 18.05 14.90 -10.27
N ALA A 179 18.71 16.01 -10.60
CA ALA A 179 19.79 16.02 -11.59
C ALA A 179 21.07 15.40 -11.04
N ALA A 180 21.38 15.65 -9.77
CA ALA A 180 22.63 15.20 -9.15
C ALA A 180 22.53 13.81 -8.52
N ASP A 181 21.36 13.47 -7.92
CA ASP A 181 21.26 12.35 -6.99
C ASP A 181 20.55 11.11 -7.55
N PHE A 182 19.67 11.23 -8.55
CA PHE A 182 18.79 10.11 -8.93
C PHE A 182 19.53 8.89 -9.49
N GLU A 183 20.68 9.05 -10.09
CA GLU A 183 21.51 7.90 -10.50
C GLU A 183 22.05 7.15 -9.28
N ALA A 184 22.61 7.88 -8.31
CA ALA A 184 23.12 7.29 -7.07
C ALA A 184 22.00 6.69 -6.22
N LEU A 185 20.85 7.37 -6.13
CA LEU A 185 19.67 6.88 -5.43
C LEU A 185 19.10 5.61 -6.07
N ALA A 186 18.99 5.57 -7.40
CA ALA A 186 18.55 4.38 -8.12
C ALA A 186 19.50 3.20 -7.90
N ALA A 187 20.81 3.45 -7.92
CA ALA A 187 21.84 2.43 -7.64
C ALA A 187 21.69 1.90 -6.19
N TYR A 188 21.47 2.80 -5.21
CA TYR A 188 21.20 2.42 -3.83
C TYR A 188 19.95 1.55 -3.72
N LEU A 189 18.84 1.96 -4.32
CA LEU A 189 17.55 1.23 -4.28
C LEU A 189 17.67 -0.14 -4.95
N ARG A 190 18.33 -0.24 -6.11
CA ARG A 190 18.60 -1.55 -6.76
C ARG A 190 19.34 -2.49 -5.83
N LYS A 191 20.46 -2.02 -5.25
CA LYS A 191 21.26 -2.80 -4.28
C LYS A 191 20.43 -3.22 -3.06
N LYS A 192 19.59 -2.31 -2.55
CA LYS A 192 18.78 -2.55 -1.34
C LYS A 192 17.63 -3.53 -1.57
N THR A 193 17.11 -3.58 -2.78
CA THR A 193 16.00 -4.46 -3.17
C THR A 193 16.45 -5.69 -3.93
N GLU A 194 17.75 -5.89 -4.12
CA GLU A 194 18.32 -7.07 -4.78
C GLU A 194 17.83 -8.36 -4.13
N GLY A 195 17.30 -9.27 -4.95
CA GLY A 195 16.73 -10.54 -4.49
C GLY A 195 15.40 -10.44 -3.72
N ARG A 196 14.86 -9.24 -3.50
CA ARG A 196 13.55 -9.08 -2.89
C ARG A 196 12.44 -9.34 -3.90
N LEU A 197 11.46 -10.14 -3.51
CA LEU A 197 10.26 -10.35 -4.32
C LEU A 197 9.52 -9.03 -4.51
N LEU A 198 8.90 -8.86 -5.67
CA LEU A 198 8.11 -7.70 -6.09
C LEU A 198 8.89 -6.40 -6.28
N ALA A 199 10.23 -6.43 -6.19
CA ALA A 199 11.05 -5.25 -6.41
C ALA A 199 10.79 -4.62 -7.78
N TYR A 200 10.85 -3.27 -7.80
CA TYR A 200 10.81 -2.49 -9.02
C TYR A 200 12.19 -2.52 -9.71
N GLU A 201 12.18 -2.31 -11.02
CA GLU A 201 13.39 -2.07 -11.79
C GLU A 201 13.82 -0.60 -11.64
N TYR A 202 14.50 -0.31 -10.52
CA TYR A 202 14.88 1.06 -10.20
C TYR A 202 15.93 1.60 -11.17
N SER A 203 15.64 2.74 -11.77
CA SER A 203 16.53 3.56 -12.58
C SER A 203 16.27 5.05 -12.31
N ALA A 204 17.15 5.93 -12.75
CA ALA A 204 16.91 7.37 -12.65
C ALA A 204 15.66 7.77 -13.43
N GLU A 205 15.41 7.18 -14.60
CA GLU A 205 14.20 7.40 -15.40
C GLU A 205 12.95 6.94 -14.65
N PHE A 206 13.02 5.78 -13.96
CA PHE A 206 11.93 5.32 -13.12
C PHE A 206 11.59 6.34 -12.02
N LEU A 207 12.59 6.89 -11.34
CA LEU A 207 12.39 7.91 -10.31
C LEU A 207 11.84 9.21 -10.90
N LYS A 208 12.37 9.67 -12.05
CA LYS A 208 11.84 10.86 -12.76
C LYS A 208 10.39 10.66 -13.16
N ARG A 209 10.04 9.48 -13.70
CA ARG A 209 8.64 9.15 -14.02
C ARG A 209 7.73 9.20 -12.79
N ARG A 210 8.21 8.83 -11.60
CA ARG A 210 7.45 9.00 -10.35
C ARG A 210 7.12 10.46 -10.07
N LEU A 211 8.05 11.39 -10.32
CA LEU A 211 7.78 12.83 -10.17
C LEU A 211 6.70 13.32 -11.15
N GLU A 212 6.66 12.77 -12.34
CA GLU A 212 5.67 13.14 -13.38
C GLU A 212 4.28 12.55 -13.10
N THR A 213 4.23 11.32 -12.59
CA THR A 213 2.98 10.55 -12.45
C THR A 213 2.34 10.66 -11.07
N TRP A 214 3.10 11.03 -10.02
CA TRP A 214 2.59 11.16 -8.66
C TRP A 214 2.34 12.63 -8.32
N PRO A 215 1.08 13.10 -8.31
CA PRO A 215 0.76 14.50 -8.09
C PRO A 215 1.34 15.01 -6.77
N GLY A 216 2.07 16.12 -6.83
CA GLY A 216 2.69 16.73 -5.66
C GLY A 216 3.98 16.07 -5.15
N LEU A 217 4.42 14.96 -5.75
CA LEU A 217 5.75 14.41 -5.47
C LEU A 217 6.81 15.20 -6.25
N THR A 218 7.82 15.69 -5.56
CA THR A 218 8.97 16.39 -6.15
C THR A 218 10.27 15.75 -5.68
N ASP A 219 11.38 16.06 -6.30
CA ASP A 219 12.71 15.62 -5.86
C ASP A 219 12.99 16.01 -4.39
N ARG A 220 12.57 17.20 -3.99
CA ARG A 220 12.70 17.69 -2.60
C ARG A 220 11.91 16.87 -1.57
N ASN A 221 10.96 16.05 -2.00
CA ASN A 221 10.33 15.10 -1.08
C ASN A 221 11.27 13.95 -0.71
N PHE A 222 12.26 13.63 -1.55
CA PHE A 222 13.24 12.60 -1.21
C PHE A 222 14.24 13.12 -0.18
N ILE A 223 14.19 12.57 1.00
CA ILE A 223 15.14 12.80 2.09
C ILE A 223 16.17 11.69 2.02
N LEU A 224 17.43 12.04 1.86
CA LEU A 224 18.57 11.14 1.79
C LEU A 224 19.34 11.16 3.10
N ALA A 225 19.79 10.00 3.55
CA ALA A 225 20.81 9.87 4.60
C ALA A 225 22.11 9.42 3.97
N GLU A 226 23.18 10.18 4.19
CA GLU A 226 24.53 9.90 3.70
C GLU A 226 25.49 9.60 4.84
N ASP A 227 26.42 8.69 4.60
CA ASP A 227 27.52 8.43 5.50
C ASP A 227 28.62 9.53 5.38
N ARG A 228 29.67 9.45 6.19
CA ARG A 228 30.82 10.40 6.16
C ARG A 228 31.57 10.41 4.83
N ARG A 229 31.37 9.43 3.97
CA ARG A 229 32.00 9.32 2.65
C ARG A 229 31.11 9.84 1.52
N GLY A 230 29.90 10.32 1.85
CA GLY A 230 28.92 10.78 0.88
C GLY A 230 28.13 9.65 0.20
N ASN A 231 28.20 8.41 0.70
CA ASN A 231 27.39 7.33 0.17
C ASN A 231 25.97 7.38 0.72
N ILE A 232 24.97 7.19 -0.12
CA ILE A 232 23.58 7.05 0.32
C ILE A 232 23.44 5.72 1.08
N VAL A 233 22.99 5.82 2.34
CA VAL A 233 22.75 4.68 3.25
C VAL A 233 21.29 4.56 3.68
N GLY A 234 20.45 5.50 3.23
CA GLY A 234 19.01 5.46 3.43
C GLY A 234 18.29 6.55 2.67
N CYS A 235 17.00 6.32 2.39
CA CYS A 235 16.13 7.31 1.78
C CYS A 235 14.69 7.11 2.23
N VAL A 236 13.91 8.19 2.16
CA VAL A 236 12.45 8.21 2.33
C VAL A 236 11.87 9.38 1.54
N ALA A 237 10.68 9.21 0.98
CA ALA A 237 9.96 10.30 0.33
C ALA A 237 8.55 10.44 0.94
N PRO A 238 8.31 11.41 1.86
CA PRO A 238 6.97 11.75 2.30
C PRO A 238 6.12 12.26 1.13
N TRP A 239 4.93 11.67 0.95
CA TRP A 239 4.03 12.03 -0.15
C TRP A 239 2.58 12.10 0.31
N ASP A 240 1.91 13.21 -0.03
CA ASP A 240 0.48 13.43 0.19
C ASP A 240 -0.32 12.92 -1.01
N SER A 241 -1.06 11.82 -0.82
CA SER A 241 -1.91 11.21 -1.86
C SER A 241 -3.21 11.96 -2.12
N ALA A 242 -3.44 13.08 -1.50
CA ALA A 242 -4.73 13.76 -1.45
C ALA A 242 -5.32 14.18 -2.79
N ALA A 243 -4.46 14.42 -3.78
CA ALA A 243 -4.90 14.73 -5.13
C ALA A 243 -5.51 13.51 -5.84
N VAL A 244 -5.16 12.30 -5.41
CA VAL A 244 -5.59 11.03 -6.03
C VAL A 244 -6.58 10.27 -5.16
N GLN A 245 -6.30 10.16 -3.87
CA GLN A 245 -7.13 9.41 -2.93
C GLN A 245 -7.12 10.05 -1.55
N THR A 246 -8.29 10.18 -0.96
CA THR A 246 -8.46 10.70 0.40
C THR A 246 -9.24 9.71 1.26
N PHE A 247 -9.01 9.78 2.56
CA PHE A 247 -9.71 8.98 3.55
C PHE A 247 -10.41 9.90 4.54
N SER A 248 -11.71 9.70 4.75
CA SER A 248 -12.47 10.39 5.79
C SER A 248 -12.93 9.41 6.85
N VAL A 249 -12.97 9.86 8.10
CA VAL A 249 -13.40 9.03 9.21
C VAL A 249 -14.92 8.89 9.17
N HIS A 250 -15.41 7.68 8.94
CA HIS A 250 -16.84 7.39 9.04
C HIS A 250 -17.25 7.16 10.50
N GLN A 251 -16.48 6.34 11.23
CA GLN A 251 -16.77 6.02 12.63
C GLN A 251 -15.50 5.55 13.36
N TYR A 252 -15.37 5.93 14.63
CA TYR A 252 -14.42 5.34 15.57
C TYR A 252 -15.10 4.22 16.37
N ASN A 253 -14.55 3.01 16.31
CA ASN A 253 -15.11 1.83 16.97
C ASN A 253 -14.36 1.50 18.26
N GLY A 254 -15.09 1.12 19.32
CA GLY A 254 -14.52 0.64 20.56
C GLY A 254 -13.41 1.53 21.13
N PHE A 255 -12.24 0.94 21.39
CA PHE A 255 -11.08 1.61 21.96
C PHE A 255 -10.53 2.77 21.11
N SER A 256 -10.78 2.78 19.81
CA SER A 256 -10.26 3.85 18.92
C SER A 256 -10.83 5.24 19.26
N LYS A 257 -12.05 5.30 19.83
CA LYS A 257 -12.62 6.56 20.33
C LYS A 257 -11.85 7.12 21.51
N THR A 258 -11.46 6.26 22.46
CA THR A 258 -10.64 6.63 23.61
C THR A 258 -9.24 7.05 23.15
N LEU A 259 -8.62 6.25 22.28
CA LEU A 259 -7.31 6.58 21.70
C LEU A 259 -7.30 7.94 21.02
N ARG A 260 -8.33 8.24 20.19
CA ARG A 260 -8.46 9.57 19.57
C ARG A 260 -8.50 10.70 20.61
N ASN A 261 -9.31 10.55 21.68
CA ASN A 261 -9.42 11.59 22.70
C ASN A 261 -8.11 11.81 23.44
N THR A 262 -7.41 10.73 23.79
CA THR A 262 -6.07 10.79 24.42
C THR A 262 -5.05 11.46 23.49
N MET A 263 -5.00 11.05 22.20
CA MET A 263 -4.09 11.66 21.21
C MET A 263 -4.37 13.15 21.03
N ASN A 264 -5.64 13.55 20.98
CA ASN A 264 -6.02 14.96 20.83
C ASN A 264 -5.73 15.80 22.08
N LEU A 265 -5.76 15.21 23.28
CA LEU A 265 -5.27 15.86 24.49
C LEU A 265 -3.74 16.07 24.44
N LEU A 266 -2.99 15.05 24.05
CA LEU A 266 -1.53 15.15 23.88
C LEU A 266 -1.13 16.09 22.73
N ALA A 267 -1.99 16.29 21.74
CA ALA A 267 -1.76 17.24 20.66
C ALA A 267 -1.75 18.71 21.14
N LEU A 268 -2.33 19.01 22.30
CA LEU A 268 -2.24 20.35 22.91
C LEU A 268 -0.79 20.68 23.33
N THR A 269 -0.02 19.66 23.69
CA THR A 269 1.42 19.78 24.01
C THR A 269 2.33 19.61 22.81
N ARG A 270 1.78 19.52 21.60
CA ARG A 270 2.51 19.23 20.34
C ARG A 270 3.27 17.90 20.32
N MET A 271 2.93 16.96 21.20
CA MET A 271 3.54 15.62 21.25
C MET A 271 2.97 14.68 20.18
N THR A 272 1.75 14.94 19.75
CA THR A 272 1.07 14.12 18.74
C THR A 272 0.37 14.99 17.70
N SER A 273 0.09 14.43 16.53
CA SER A 273 -0.79 15.04 15.54
C SER A 273 -2.24 14.88 15.97
N ARG A 274 -3.08 15.86 15.63
CA ARG A 274 -4.51 15.78 15.92
C ARG A 274 -5.19 14.75 15.01
N LEU A 275 -5.98 13.87 15.63
CA LEU A 275 -6.85 12.95 14.91
C LEU A 275 -8.19 13.63 14.61
N PRO A 276 -8.72 13.51 13.38
CA PRO A 276 -9.92 14.22 12.94
C PRO A 276 -11.19 13.74 13.66
N ARG A 277 -12.26 14.51 13.55
CA ARG A 277 -13.61 14.09 13.97
C ARG A 277 -14.23 13.19 12.90
N THR A 278 -15.30 12.50 13.27
CA THR A 278 -16.16 11.80 12.31
C THR A 278 -16.61 12.78 11.21
N GLY A 279 -16.59 12.35 9.97
CA GLY A 279 -16.86 13.15 8.78
C GLY A 279 -15.67 13.97 8.27
N GLN A 280 -14.58 14.08 9.03
CA GLN A 280 -13.40 14.82 8.62
C GLN A 280 -12.37 13.91 7.95
N ARG A 281 -11.57 14.47 7.05
CA ARG A 281 -10.48 13.81 6.35
C ARG A 281 -9.32 13.49 7.30
N LEU A 282 -8.70 12.33 7.10
CA LEU A 282 -7.38 12.00 7.65
C LEU A 282 -6.32 12.82 6.93
N ASN A 283 -5.45 13.47 7.68
CA ASN A 283 -4.36 14.27 7.15
C ASN A 283 -3.02 13.56 7.45
N PHE A 284 -2.42 12.97 6.44
CA PHE A 284 -1.19 12.18 6.58
C PHE A 284 -0.38 12.18 5.29
N ASP A 285 0.90 11.85 5.43
CA ASP A 285 1.79 11.55 4.31
C ASP A 285 2.17 10.06 4.33
N TYR A 286 2.15 9.42 3.18
CA TYR A 286 2.79 8.14 3.00
C TYR A 286 4.31 8.32 3.00
N LEU A 287 5.02 7.46 3.74
CA LEU A 287 6.47 7.34 3.61
C LEU A 287 6.77 6.34 2.49
N THR A 288 7.01 6.86 1.30
CA THR A 288 7.31 6.08 0.10
C THR A 288 8.81 5.92 -0.07
N HIS A 289 9.26 4.92 -0.83
CA HIS A 289 10.68 4.64 -1.08
C HIS A 289 11.50 4.57 0.21
N PHE A 290 10.89 4.06 1.28
CA PHE A 290 11.49 4.07 2.62
C PHE A 290 12.44 2.87 2.81
N HIS A 291 13.72 3.11 2.57
CA HIS A 291 14.79 2.13 2.74
C HIS A 291 15.90 2.69 3.64
N ALA A 292 16.47 1.83 4.47
CA ALA A 292 17.58 2.18 5.35
C ALA A 292 18.48 0.96 5.54
N ASP A 293 19.79 1.18 5.76
CA ASP A 293 20.73 0.07 5.91
C ASP A 293 20.63 -0.60 7.29
N ASN A 294 20.20 0.16 8.29
CA ASN A 294 20.01 -0.33 9.65
C ASN A 294 18.92 0.47 10.41
N PRO A 295 18.49 0.00 11.60
CA PRO A 295 17.44 0.66 12.38
C PRO A 295 17.76 2.09 12.82
N ASP A 296 19.03 2.46 13.03
CA ASP A 296 19.40 3.81 13.47
C ASP A 296 19.29 4.82 12.32
N ILE A 297 19.61 4.41 11.10
CA ILE A 297 19.39 5.21 9.88
C ILE A 297 17.90 5.36 9.63
N PHE A 298 17.14 4.27 9.74
CA PHE A 298 15.68 4.29 9.65
C PHE A 298 15.09 5.28 10.67
N TYR A 299 15.54 5.23 11.93
CA TYR A 299 15.12 6.16 12.97
C TYR A 299 15.40 7.61 12.58
N SER A 300 16.60 7.90 12.08
CA SER A 300 17.01 9.26 11.72
C SER A 300 16.19 9.83 10.57
N LEU A 301 15.89 9.02 9.54
CA LEU A 301 15.01 9.39 8.43
C LEU A 301 13.57 9.58 8.89
N LEU A 302 13.05 8.68 9.74
CA LEU A 302 11.70 8.81 10.30
C LEU A 302 11.56 10.07 11.15
N TYR A 303 12.60 10.38 11.94
CA TYR A 303 12.64 11.58 12.75
C TYR A 303 12.55 12.85 11.89
N GLU A 304 13.35 12.93 10.84
CA GLU A 304 13.38 14.07 9.91
C GLU A 304 12.04 14.22 9.18
N ALA A 305 11.53 13.13 8.60
CA ALA A 305 10.22 13.12 7.94
C ALA A 305 9.10 13.58 8.90
N TYR A 306 9.15 13.17 10.17
CA TYR A 306 8.15 13.56 11.16
C TYR A 306 8.26 15.05 11.52
N GLU A 307 9.45 15.62 11.64
CA GLU A 307 9.64 17.06 11.92
C GLU A 307 9.07 17.92 10.76
N HIS A 308 9.22 17.48 9.51
CA HIS A 308 8.67 18.18 8.35
C HIS A 308 7.12 18.07 8.27
N ALA A 309 6.55 16.93 8.66
CA ALA A 309 5.10 16.71 8.61
C ALA A 309 4.33 17.45 9.72
N ARG A 310 4.97 17.78 10.85
CA ARG A 310 4.33 18.42 12.02
C ARG A 310 3.93 19.87 11.75
N PRO A 311 2.87 20.37 12.44
CA PRO A 311 2.01 19.70 13.45
C PRO A 311 0.76 19.06 12.85
N ASN A 312 0.57 19.10 11.54
CA ASN A 312 -0.75 18.93 10.90
C ASN A 312 -0.98 17.55 10.31
N LYS A 313 0.06 16.75 10.12
CA LYS A 313 -0.01 15.44 9.48
C LYS A 313 0.62 14.37 10.36
N PHE A 314 0.17 13.14 10.23
CA PHE A 314 0.87 11.96 10.71
C PHE A 314 1.47 11.19 9.53
N LEU A 315 2.36 10.25 9.80
CA LEU A 315 3.07 9.51 8.77
C LEU A 315 2.57 8.07 8.71
N VAL A 316 2.52 7.51 7.51
CA VAL A 316 2.04 6.15 7.30
C VAL A 316 3.01 5.36 6.42
N TYR A 317 3.38 4.15 6.85
CA TYR A 317 4.24 3.25 6.07
C TYR A 317 3.91 1.78 6.33
N SER A 318 4.44 0.88 5.50
CA SER A 318 4.35 -0.57 5.70
C SER A 318 5.58 -1.12 6.42
N GLN A 319 5.36 -1.97 7.44
CA GLN A 319 6.42 -2.67 8.15
C GLN A 319 6.21 -4.18 8.04
N PHE A 320 7.07 -4.86 7.30
CA PHE A 320 7.05 -6.33 7.28
C PHE A 320 7.59 -6.91 8.58
N ILE A 321 6.91 -7.93 9.12
CA ILE A 321 7.28 -8.54 10.41
C ILE A 321 8.68 -9.16 10.36
N VAL A 322 9.10 -9.63 9.18
CA VAL A 322 10.43 -10.23 8.96
C VAL A 322 11.55 -9.19 8.82
N ASP A 323 11.22 -7.90 8.68
CA ASP A 323 12.20 -6.82 8.57
C ASP A 323 12.29 -6.04 9.90
N PRO A 324 13.32 -6.29 10.72
CA PRO A 324 13.49 -5.56 11.98
C PRO A 324 13.92 -4.11 11.78
N THR A 325 14.47 -3.75 10.60
CA THR A 325 14.98 -2.41 10.31
C THR A 325 13.87 -1.36 10.35
N THR A 326 12.70 -1.70 9.80
CA THR A 326 11.55 -0.77 9.67
C THR A 326 10.59 -0.81 10.87
N ARG A 327 11.01 -1.41 11.97
CA ARG A 327 10.21 -1.47 13.20
C ARG A 327 10.03 -0.07 13.80
N PRO A 328 8.78 0.37 14.13
CA PRO A 328 8.57 1.68 14.71
C PRO A 328 9.33 1.81 16.04
N PRO A 329 10.13 2.87 16.20
CA PRO A 329 10.90 3.07 17.43
C PRO A 329 9.98 3.33 18.62
N LYS A 330 10.37 2.88 19.82
CA LYS A 330 9.59 3.06 21.08
C LYS A 330 9.37 4.53 21.45
N SER A 331 10.20 5.43 20.92
CA SER A 331 10.09 6.88 21.10
C SER A 331 9.02 7.54 20.22
N PHE A 332 8.33 6.77 19.38
CA PHE A 332 7.19 7.24 18.60
C PHE A 332 5.89 6.56 19.05
N ALA A 333 4.83 7.35 19.16
CA ALA A 333 3.49 6.84 19.34
C ALA A 333 2.97 6.35 17.98
N ALA A 334 2.74 5.05 17.84
CA ALA A 334 2.32 4.44 16.60
C ALA A 334 1.09 3.54 16.78
N ALA A 335 0.15 3.63 15.85
CA ALA A 335 -0.94 2.68 15.68
C ALA A 335 -0.61 1.71 14.54
N LYS A 336 -1.10 0.46 14.65
CA LYS A 336 -0.78 -0.60 13.70
C LYS A 336 -2.03 -1.34 13.26
N VAL A 337 -2.11 -1.61 11.97
CA VAL A 337 -3.17 -2.44 11.37
C VAL A 337 -2.53 -3.63 10.67
N PRO A 338 -2.86 -4.88 11.07
CA PRO A 338 -2.23 -6.07 10.52
C PRO A 338 -2.79 -6.43 9.15
N PHE A 339 -1.90 -6.66 8.20
CA PHE A 339 -2.16 -7.12 6.85
C PHE A 339 -1.37 -8.39 6.52
N SER A 340 -1.78 -9.06 5.47
CA SER A 340 -0.99 -10.11 4.83
C SER A 340 -1.00 -9.90 3.32
N LEU A 341 0.15 -10.12 2.70
CA LEU A 341 0.33 -10.15 1.26
C LEU A 341 0.20 -11.61 0.81
N TYR A 342 -0.61 -11.86 -0.20
CA TYR A 342 -0.89 -13.18 -0.77
C TYR A 342 -0.49 -13.24 -2.23
N THR A 343 -0.01 -14.41 -2.65
CA THR A 343 -0.04 -14.81 -4.05
C THR A 343 -1.37 -15.49 -4.32
N VAL A 344 -2.06 -15.07 -5.37
CA VAL A 344 -3.36 -15.59 -5.80
C VAL A 344 -3.15 -16.43 -7.05
N LEU A 345 -3.48 -17.70 -6.97
CA LEU A 345 -3.25 -18.66 -8.07
C LEU A 345 -4.57 -19.25 -8.53
N SER A 346 -4.75 -19.40 -9.85
CA SER A 346 -5.80 -20.24 -10.41
C SER A 346 -5.65 -21.69 -9.88
N PRO A 347 -6.74 -22.43 -9.68
CA PRO A 347 -6.68 -23.82 -9.23
C PRO A 347 -5.77 -24.73 -10.07
N LYS A 348 -5.61 -24.45 -11.35
CA LYS A 348 -4.77 -25.21 -12.29
C LYS A 348 -3.30 -24.79 -12.28
N THR A 349 -2.99 -23.62 -11.74
CA THR A 349 -1.60 -23.12 -11.71
C THR A 349 -0.79 -23.90 -10.67
N PRO A 350 0.37 -24.48 -11.03
CA PRO A 350 1.23 -25.16 -10.07
C PRO A 350 1.77 -24.17 -9.03
N LEU A 351 2.08 -24.69 -7.83
CA LEU A 351 2.69 -23.89 -6.78
C LEU A 351 4.08 -23.43 -7.21
N PRO A 352 4.36 -22.11 -7.34
CA PRO A 352 5.67 -21.64 -7.77
C PRO A 352 6.75 -21.91 -6.72
N ASP A 353 7.99 -22.09 -7.20
CA ASP A 353 9.12 -22.42 -6.32
C ASP A 353 9.38 -21.35 -5.27
N PHE A 354 9.18 -20.07 -5.59
CA PHE A 354 9.35 -19.00 -4.62
C PHE A 354 8.38 -19.09 -3.43
N LEU A 355 7.32 -19.90 -3.50
CA LEU A 355 6.44 -20.21 -2.37
C LEU A 355 6.87 -21.48 -1.63
N ARG A 356 7.73 -22.31 -2.22
CA ARG A 356 8.21 -23.57 -1.63
C ARG A 356 9.46 -23.41 -0.76
N MET A 357 10.19 -22.30 -0.94
CA MET A 357 11.46 -22.08 -0.24
C MET A 357 11.28 -21.80 1.27
N PRO A 358 12.28 -22.14 2.12
CA PRO A 358 12.18 -21.97 3.56
C PRO A 358 12.04 -20.51 3.98
N ARG A 359 11.49 -20.33 5.16
CA ARG A 359 10.79 -19.18 5.74
C ARG A 359 11.60 -17.90 6.01
N VAL A 360 12.90 -17.87 5.80
CA VAL A 360 13.71 -16.65 6.03
C VAL A 360 13.90 -15.97 4.69
N ARG A 361 12.91 -15.20 4.29
CA ARG A 361 12.97 -14.35 3.09
C ARG A 361 13.16 -12.91 3.50
N ALA A 362 13.94 -12.18 2.74
CA ALA A 362 13.90 -10.73 2.78
C ALA A 362 12.44 -10.27 2.57
N ALA A 363 12.04 -9.19 3.23
CA ALA A 363 10.73 -8.59 3.03
C ALA A 363 10.53 -8.28 1.54
N PRO A 364 9.35 -8.56 0.96
CA PRO A 364 9.03 -8.10 -0.38
C PRO A 364 9.20 -6.57 -0.49
N ASP A 365 9.56 -6.09 -1.66
CA ASP A 365 9.52 -4.66 -1.95
C ASP A 365 8.08 -4.27 -2.27
N PHE A 366 7.44 -3.59 -1.32
CA PHE A 366 6.01 -3.31 -1.39
C PHE A 366 5.73 -1.87 -0.97
N GLU A 367 5.25 -1.09 -1.91
CA GLU A 367 4.93 0.31 -1.70
C GLU A 367 3.49 0.49 -1.20
N LEU A 368 3.35 0.92 0.06
CA LEU A 368 2.04 1.06 0.71
C LEU A 368 1.14 2.08 0.02
N ALA A 369 1.70 3.15 -0.50
CA ALA A 369 0.95 4.21 -1.17
C ALA A 369 0.18 3.72 -2.42
N LEU A 370 0.51 2.52 -2.88
CA LEU A 370 -0.09 1.86 -4.03
C LEU A 370 -1.09 0.73 -3.66
N LEU A 371 -1.45 0.62 -2.37
CA LEU A 371 -2.39 -0.38 -1.86
C LEU A 371 -3.84 -0.12 -2.28
#